data_ee4f36863ef3c5112c2128262dcaf1c1
#
_entry.id   ee4f36863ef3c5112c2128262dcaf1c1
#
_cell.length_a   1.000
_cell.length_b   1.000
_cell.length_c   1.000
_cell.angle_alpha   90.00
_cell.angle_beta   90.00
_cell.angle_gamma   90.00
#
_symmetry.space_group_name_H-M   'P 1'
#
loop_
_entity.id
_entity.type
_entity.pdbx_description
1 polymer ?
#
loop_
_entity_poly.entity_id
_entity_poly.type
_entity_poly.pdbx_seq_one_letter_code
_entity_poly.pdbx_strand_id
1 'polypeptide(L)'
;MGSRVAKHAGKRAGGEVRILPLAVSGEIHAGESLCARLLAVTRSLRLRFQDGDILVVKHKVISKAEGALVALDEIRPSAASRTWARRYGLDARVRELAVRESRRIVRRKRNVLITETKHGFICANSGVDVSNVDGGRHAILLPADPDRSAARLRRELKKQLGIEIAVIVSDSFGRAWREGLTEVAIGVAGMRPLVDYRGRRDPHGYPLHATVDAVADELACAAGLVCGKLAGTPACIIRGYAYRRGHGGARELIRPAQKDLFR
;
A
#
# COMPACT_ATOMS: atom_id res chain seq x y z
N MET A 1 -9.67 -42.04 14.78
CA MET A 1 -8.60 -41.04 14.87
C MET A 1 -9.20 -39.66 14.60
N GLY A 2 -9.50 -38.94 15.67
CA GLY A 2 -10.22 -37.65 15.60
C GLY A 2 -9.23 -36.50 15.39
N SER A 3 -9.37 -35.84 14.25
CA SER A 3 -8.67 -34.59 13.93
C SER A 3 -9.20 -33.45 14.84
N ARG A 4 -8.39 -32.96 15.76
CA ARG A 4 -8.65 -31.74 16.51
C ARG A 4 -8.61 -30.54 15.57
N VAL A 5 -9.75 -30.14 15.02
CA VAL A 5 -9.92 -28.85 14.39
C VAL A 5 -9.77 -27.78 15.47
N ALA A 6 -8.65 -27.04 15.43
CA ALA A 6 -8.36 -25.95 16.34
C ALA A 6 -9.46 -24.89 16.26
N LYS A 7 -10.27 -24.76 17.31
CA LYS A 7 -11.19 -23.64 17.56
C LYS A 7 -10.37 -22.37 17.83
N HIS A 8 -10.05 -21.63 16.79
CA HIS A 8 -9.60 -20.24 16.92
C HIS A 8 -10.59 -19.33 16.19
N ALA A 9 -11.82 -19.30 16.69
CA ALA A 9 -12.67 -18.13 16.50
C ALA A 9 -12.11 -17.04 17.41
N GLY A 10 -11.24 -16.17 16.90
CA GLY A 10 -10.88 -14.96 17.62
C GLY A 10 -12.18 -14.22 17.94
N LYS A 11 -12.47 -14.02 19.24
CA LYS A 11 -13.52 -13.12 19.69
C LYS A 11 -13.29 -11.79 18.98
N ARG A 12 -14.14 -11.43 18.01
CA ARG A 12 -14.35 -10.03 17.65
C ARG A 12 -14.94 -9.40 18.91
N ALA A 13 -14.11 -8.87 19.79
CA ALA A 13 -14.58 -7.93 20.77
C ALA A 13 -15.18 -6.78 19.96
N GLY A 14 -16.47 -6.50 20.13
CA GLY A 14 -17.11 -5.30 19.61
C GLY A 14 -16.52 -4.08 20.31
N GLY A 15 -15.29 -3.73 19.94
CA GLY A 15 -14.51 -2.65 20.50
C GLY A 15 -14.42 -1.50 19.50
N GLU A 16 -14.13 -0.32 20.03
CA GLU A 16 -13.85 0.87 19.22
C GLU A 16 -12.62 0.65 18.35
N VAL A 17 -12.71 0.98 17.05
CA VAL A 17 -11.55 1.09 16.15
C VAL A 17 -11.20 2.55 15.97
N ARG A 18 -9.98 2.91 16.32
CA ARG A 18 -9.46 4.29 16.25
C ARG A 18 -8.41 4.40 15.16
N ILE A 19 -8.48 5.46 14.37
CA ILE A 19 -7.49 5.79 13.34
C ILE A 19 -6.79 7.08 13.78
N LEU A 20 -5.51 6.98 14.09
CA LEU A 20 -4.72 8.04 14.70
C LEU A 20 -3.69 8.55 13.67
N PRO A 21 -3.90 9.75 13.10
CA PRO A 21 -3.01 10.29 12.07
C PRO A 21 -1.63 10.63 12.61
N LEU A 22 -0.59 10.40 11.82
CA LEU A 22 0.79 10.76 12.09
C LEU A 22 1.27 11.75 11.03
N ALA A 23 1.17 13.04 11.34
CA ALA A 23 1.69 14.09 10.47
C ALA A 23 3.22 14.14 10.57
N VAL A 24 3.89 13.89 9.46
CA VAL A 24 5.36 13.94 9.36
C VAL A 24 5.74 15.28 8.76
N SER A 25 6.33 16.16 9.57
CA SER A 25 6.81 17.46 9.11
C SER A 25 8.15 17.33 8.39
N GLY A 26 8.36 18.18 7.39
CA GLY A 26 9.58 18.25 6.59
C GLY A 26 9.70 17.13 5.55
N GLU A 27 10.67 17.29 4.67
CA GLU A 27 10.97 16.33 3.60
C GLU A 27 11.66 15.09 4.18
N ILE A 28 11.46 13.96 3.54
CA ILE A 28 12.16 12.70 3.83
C ILE A 28 13.21 12.50 2.75
N HIS A 29 14.45 12.24 3.17
CA HIS A 29 15.58 12.07 2.28
C HIS A 29 16.04 10.61 2.21
N ALA A 30 16.71 10.26 1.13
CA ALA A 30 17.27 8.93 0.94
C ALA A 30 18.26 8.59 2.09
N GLY A 31 18.13 7.37 2.62
CA GLY A 31 18.90 6.89 3.76
C GLY A 31 18.36 7.31 5.14
N GLU A 32 17.35 8.16 5.20
CA GLU A 32 16.76 8.58 6.48
C GLU A 32 15.98 7.45 7.15
N SER A 33 16.09 7.32 8.47
CA SER A 33 15.34 6.32 9.24
C SER A 33 13.88 6.74 9.42
N LEU A 34 13.00 6.13 8.63
CA LEU A 34 11.55 6.35 8.78
C LEU A 34 11.04 5.89 10.15
N CYS A 35 11.62 4.85 10.73
CA CYS A 35 11.31 4.42 12.09
C CYS A 35 11.57 5.55 13.10
N ALA A 36 12.76 6.17 13.07
CA ALA A 36 13.11 7.27 13.96
C ALA A 36 12.16 8.47 13.79
N ARG A 37 11.81 8.82 12.54
CA ARG A 37 10.85 9.90 12.23
C ARG A 37 9.47 9.62 12.82
N LEU A 38 8.92 8.43 12.62
CA LEU A 38 7.61 8.05 13.16
C LEU A 38 7.60 8.05 14.69
N LEU A 39 8.68 7.56 15.33
CA LEU A 39 8.82 7.61 16.78
C LEU A 39 8.93 9.04 17.33
N ALA A 40 9.57 9.94 16.60
CA ALA A 40 9.62 11.37 16.96
C ALA A 40 8.23 12.01 16.90
N VAL A 41 7.46 11.71 15.83
CA VAL A 41 6.07 12.18 15.68
C VAL A 41 5.19 11.65 16.79
N THR A 42 5.25 10.36 17.13
CA THR A 42 4.42 9.81 18.20
C THR A 42 4.76 10.42 19.56
N ARG A 43 6.04 10.72 19.82
CA ARG A 43 6.45 11.44 21.05
C ARG A 43 5.88 12.87 21.10
N SER A 44 5.94 13.63 20.01
CA SER A 44 5.41 15.00 19.97
C SER A 44 3.89 15.04 20.17
N LEU A 45 3.18 14.02 19.68
CA LEU A 45 1.73 13.87 19.85
C LEU A 45 1.35 13.25 21.20
N ARG A 46 2.31 12.95 22.08
CA ARG A 46 2.08 12.16 23.33
C ARG A 46 1.35 10.84 23.08
N LEU A 47 1.50 10.29 21.89
CA LEU A 47 0.95 9.03 21.46
C LEU A 47 2.00 7.92 21.63
N ARG A 48 1.58 6.74 22.10
CA ARG A 48 2.46 5.57 22.18
C ARG A 48 1.88 4.45 21.35
N PHE A 49 2.75 3.74 20.63
CA PHE A 49 2.37 2.47 20.00
C PHE A 49 1.98 1.47 21.09
N GLN A 50 1.03 0.61 20.78
CA GLN A 50 0.58 -0.48 21.64
C GLN A 50 0.72 -1.83 20.92
N ASP A 51 0.84 -2.90 21.67
CA ASP A 51 0.84 -4.24 21.10
C ASP A 51 -0.47 -4.49 20.33
N GLY A 52 -0.36 -5.00 19.10
CA GLY A 52 -1.52 -5.20 18.23
C GLY A 52 -1.96 -3.99 17.43
N ASP A 53 -1.30 -2.84 17.54
CA ASP A 53 -1.52 -1.72 16.60
C ASP A 53 -1.18 -2.12 15.16
N ILE A 54 -1.80 -1.45 14.19
CA ILE A 54 -1.49 -1.56 12.78
C ILE A 54 -0.99 -0.20 12.31
N LEU A 55 0.24 -0.13 11.84
CA LEU A 55 0.79 1.06 11.21
C LEU A 55 0.53 1.01 9.71
N VAL A 56 -0.21 1.96 9.18
CA VAL A 56 -0.38 2.15 7.73
C VAL A 56 0.47 3.34 7.30
N VAL A 57 1.29 3.13 6.26
CA VAL A 57 2.23 4.13 5.74
C VAL A 57 2.07 4.26 4.23
N LYS A 58 1.95 5.50 3.73
CA LYS A 58 1.97 5.78 2.29
C LYS A 58 3.32 5.39 1.68
N HIS A 59 3.29 4.72 0.53
CA HIS A 59 4.53 4.27 -0.13
C HIS A 59 5.53 5.41 -0.37
N LYS A 60 5.05 6.63 -0.65
CA LYS A 60 5.92 7.76 -1.02
C LYS A 60 7.00 8.06 0.02
N VAL A 61 6.68 8.02 1.31
CA VAL A 61 7.68 8.28 2.35
C VAL A 61 8.68 7.12 2.47
N ILE A 62 8.25 5.90 2.22
CA ILE A 62 9.13 4.73 2.13
C ILE A 62 10.02 4.84 0.90
N SER A 63 9.45 5.12 -0.27
CA SER A 63 10.18 5.28 -1.53
C SER A 63 11.24 6.38 -1.43
N LYS A 64 10.93 7.52 -0.81
CA LYS A 64 11.89 8.60 -0.56
C LYS A 64 13.02 8.12 0.35
N ALA A 65 12.70 7.52 1.48
CA ALA A 65 13.71 6.99 2.41
C ALA A 65 14.60 5.90 1.78
N GLU A 66 14.06 5.13 0.83
CA GLU A 66 14.77 4.10 0.09
C GLU A 66 15.49 4.63 -1.16
N GLY A 67 15.39 5.93 -1.47
CA GLY A 67 16.03 6.54 -2.63
C GLY A 67 15.39 6.17 -3.97
N ALA A 68 14.12 5.75 -3.97
CA ALA A 68 13.38 5.40 -5.18
C ALA A 68 12.85 6.66 -5.91
N LEU A 69 13.74 7.63 -6.11
CA LEU A 69 13.53 8.87 -6.85
C LEU A 69 14.34 8.85 -8.14
N VAL A 70 13.74 9.33 -9.23
CA VAL A 70 14.38 9.40 -10.55
C VAL A 70 14.32 10.83 -11.05
N ALA A 71 15.45 11.42 -11.37
CA ALA A 71 15.54 12.72 -12.00
C ALA A 71 14.98 12.65 -13.42
N LEU A 72 13.98 13.46 -13.74
CA LEU A 72 13.31 13.40 -15.04
C LEU A 72 14.18 13.90 -16.18
N ASP A 73 15.18 14.74 -15.93
CA ASP A 73 16.13 15.22 -16.93
C ASP A 73 17.08 14.11 -17.42
N GLU A 74 17.28 13.06 -16.63
CA GLU A 74 18.04 11.86 -17.04
C GLU A 74 17.24 10.92 -17.94
N ILE A 75 15.92 11.11 -18.03
CA ILE A 75 15.05 10.24 -18.82
C ILE A 75 15.05 10.67 -20.29
N ARG A 76 15.51 9.79 -21.16
CA ARG A 76 15.43 9.94 -22.62
C ARG A 76 14.20 9.16 -23.13
N PRO A 77 13.11 9.87 -23.51
CA PRO A 77 11.89 9.19 -23.98
C PRO A 77 12.10 8.57 -25.36
N SER A 78 11.48 7.42 -25.60
CA SER A 78 11.36 6.79 -26.91
C SER A 78 10.50 7.63 -27.86
N ALA A 79 10.59 7.37 -29.17
CA ALA A 79 9.75 8.03 -30.17
C ALA A 79 8.25 7.80 -29.89
N ALA A 80 7.89 6.59 -29.44
CA ALA A 80 6.52 6.23 -29.08
C ALA A 80 6.00 7.05 -27.88
N SER A 81 6.81 7.20 -26.83
CA SER A 81 6.47 8.01 -25.66
C SER A 81 6.33 9.49 -26.01
N ARG A 82 7.22 10.03 -26.84
CA ARG A 82 7.14 11.42 -27.34
C ARG A 82 5.87 11.68 -28.16
N THR A 83 5.57 10.80 -29.11
CA THR A 83 4.40 10.93 -29.98
C THR A 83 3.10 10.89 -29.17
N TRP A 84 3.01 9.95 -28.22
CA TRP A 84 1.84 9.84 -27.38
C TRP A 84 1.69 11.03 -26.42
N ALA A 85 2.77 11.45 -25.77
CA ALA A 85 2.78 12.59 -24.88
C ALA A 85 2.35 13.88 -25.58
N ARG A 86 2.89 14.14 -26.79
CA ARG A 86 2.52 15.31 -27.61
C ARG A 86 1.03 15.32 -27.94
N ARG A 87 0.47 14.17 -28.29
CA ARG A 87 -0.96 14.05 -28.65
C ARG A 87 -1.92 14.42 -27.50
N TYR A 88 -1.51 14.21 -26.27
CA TYR A 88 -2.38 14.36 -25.09
C TYR A 88 -1.89 15.37 -24.07
N GLY A 89 -0.89 16.19 -24.38
CA GLY A 89 -0.35 17.21 -23.49
C GLY A 89 0.30 16.64 -22.21
N LEU A 90 1.04 15.53 -22.35
CA LEU A 90 1.63 14.81 -21.22
C LEU A 90 3.16 14.98 -21.21
N ASP A 91 3.79 14.70 -20.07
CA ASP A 91 5.25 14.59 -20.01
C ASP A 91 5.73 13.23 -20.56
N ALA A 92 6.50 13.28 -21.65
CA ALA A 92 7.03 12.10 -22.31
C ALA A 92 8.00 11.31 -21.41
N ARG A 93 8.72 11.98 -20.51
CA ARG A 93 9.68 11.36 -19.59
C ARG A 93 8.96 10.50 -18.55
N VAL A 94 7.88 11.01 -17.97
CA VAL A 94 7.02 10.28 -17.05
C VAL A 94 6.40 9.06 -17.72
N ARG A 95 5.95 9.21 -18.99
CA ARG A 95 5.38 8.09 -19.75
C ARG A 95 6.41 7.01 -20.06
N GLU A 96 7.59 7.42 -20.45
CA GLU A 96 8.72 6.50 -20.67
C GLU A 96 9.07 5.73 -19.41
N LEU A 97 9.17 6.43 -18.28
CA LEU A 97 9.47 5.81 -16.99
C LEU A 97 8.39 4.81 -16.56
N ALA A 98 7.12 5.16 -16.73
CA ALA A 98 6.00 4.25 -16.45
C ALA A 98 6.06 2.97 -17.30
N VAL A 99 6.48 3.07 -18.56
CA VAL A 99 6.68 1.90 -19.43
C VAL A 99 7.87 1.06 -18.95
N ARG A 100 9.00 1.68 -18.58
CA ARG A 100 10.19 0.98 -18.05
C ARG A 100 9.90 0.24 -16.74
N GLU A 101 9.01 0.80 -15.88
CA GLU A 101 8.60 0.20 -14.62
C GLU A 101 7.48 -0.84 -14.77
N SER A 102 6.97 -1.06 -15.99
CA SER A 102 5.95 -2.07 -16.27
C SER A 102 6.54 -3.39 -16.75
N ARG A 103 5.87 -4.50 -16.41
CA ARG A 103 6.04 -5.79 -17.09
C ARG A 103 5.38 -5.79 -18.45
N ARG A 104 4.20 -5.18 -18.52
CA ARG A 104 3.42 -5.03 -19.76
C ARG A 104 2.40 -3.91 -19.64
N ILE A 105 2.00 -3.39 -20.79
CA ILE A 105 0.87 -2.48 -20.90
C ILE A 105 -0.41 -3.31 -20.97
N VAL A 106 -1.31 -3.10 -20.01
CA VAL A 106 -2.63 -3.76 -19.98
C VAL A 106 -3.61 -2.99 -20.87
N ARG A 107 -3.64 -1.66 -20.75
CA ARG A 107 -4.50 -0.81 -21.55
C ARG A 107 -3.91 0.58 -21.75
N ARG A 108 -4.02 1.08 -22.95
CA ARG A 108 -3.70 2.48 -23.29
C ARG A 108 -4.89 3.08 -24.00
N LYS A 109 -5.52 4.10 -23.41
CA LYS A 109 -6.64 4.81 -24.01
C LYS A 109 -6.55 6.29 -23.68
N ARG A 110 -6.55 7.15 -24.70
CA ARG A 110 -6.36 8.60 -24.54
C ARG A 110 -5.09 8.92 -23.73
N ASN A 111 -5.23 9.63 -22.61
CA ASN A 111 -4.15 10.01 -21.70
C ASN A 111 -3.89 8.98 -20.58
N VAL A 112 -4.63 7.87 -20.53
CA VAL A 112 -4.54 6.86 -19.47
C VAL A 112 -3.69 5.68 -19.93
N LEU A 113 -2.72 5.29 -19.09
CA LEU A 113 -1.88 4.11 -19.22
C LEU A 113 -2.11 3.20 -18.03
N ILE A 114 -2.72 2.06 -18.25
CA ILE A 114 -2.84 0.99 -17.24
C ILE A 114 -1.79 -0.07 -17.55
N THR A 115 -1.01 -0.39 -16.56
CA THR A 115 0.13 -1.30 -16.66
C THR A 115 0.07 -2.37 -15.58
N GLU A 116 0.72 -3.47 -15.85
CA GLU A 116 1.14 -4.43 -14.81
C GLU A 116 2.54 -4.03 -14.36
N THR A 117 2.70 -3.70 -13.08
CA THR A 117 3.98 -3.33 -12.49
C THR A 117 4.92 -4.54 -12.38
N LYS A 118 6.20 -4.30 -12.10
CA LYS A 118 7.18 -5.37 -11.78
C LYS A 118 6.75 -6.23 -10.59
N HIS A 119 5.93 -5.67 -9.68
CA HIS A 119 5.37 -6.36 -8.52
C HIS A 119 4.14 -7.23 -8.86
N GLY A 120 3.50 -6.99 -10.02
CA GLY A 120 2.27 -7.65 -10.47
C GLY A 120 0.98 -6.85 -10.21
N PHE A 121 1.07 -5.64 -9.64
CA PHE A 121 -0.10 -4.77 -9.48
C PHE A 121 -0.58 -4.23 -10.82
N ILE A 122 -1.90 -4.15 -11.02
CA ILE A 122 -2.50 -3.49 -12.18
C ILE A 122 -2.93 -2.09 -11.75
N CYS A 123 -2.22 -1.08 -12.22
CA CYS A 123 -2.49 0.31 -11.85
C CYS A 123 -2.12 1.29 -12.96
N ALA A 124 -2.46 2.56 -12.76
CA ALA A 124 -2.08 3.62 -13.68
C ALA A 124 -0.58 3.93 -13.58
N ASN A 125 0.08 4.11 -14.74
CA ASN A 125 1.46 4.57 -14.86
C ASN A 125 2.49 3.75 -14.06
N SER A 126 2.24 2.48 -13.79
CA SER A 126 3.11 1.62 -12.95
C SER A 126 3.35 2.17 -11.53
N GLY A 127 2.45 3.00 -11.00
CA GLY A 127 2.66 3.68 -9.72
C GLY A 127 3.70 4.82 -9.77
N VAL A 128 4.19 5.19 -10.95
CA VAL A 128 5.08 6.36 -11.12
C VAL A 128 4.28 7.63 -10.89
N ASP A 129 4.71 8.45 -9.94
CA ASP A 129 4.07 9.71 -9.57
C ASP A 129 5.09 10.85 -9.49
N VAL A 130 4.67 12.05 -9.86
CA VAL A 130 5.45 13.29 -9.76
C VAL A 130 4.86 14.26 -8.74
N SER A 131 3.72 13.93 -8.16
CA SER A 131 3.04 14.78 -7.18
C SER A 131 3.72 14.71 -5.80
N ASN A 132 3.83 15.84 -5.12
CA ASN A 132 4.52 15.99 -3.83
C ASN A 132 6.00 15.55 -3.88
N VAL A 133 6.64 15.76 -5.03
CA VAL A 133 8.05 15.43 -5.26
C VAL A 133 8.70 16.62 -5.92
N ASP A 134 9.53 17.35 -5.20
CA ASP A 134 10.49 18.38 -5.66
C ASP A 134 10.01 19.24 -6.86
N GLY A 135 8.79 19.76 -6.79
CA GLY A 135 8.22 20.63 -7.84
C GLY A 135 8.11 19.98 -9.21
N GLY A 136 8.09 18.64 -9.30
CA GLY A 136 7.97 17.90 -10.55
C GLY A 136 9.29 17.68 -11.30
N ARG A 137 10.44 17.94 -10.68
CA ARG A 137 11.76 17.63 -11.27
C ARG A 137 12.11 16.14 -11.19
N HIS A 138 11.59 15.47 -10.18
CA HIS A 138 11.77 14.04 -9.97
C HIS A 138 10.44 13.29 -10.06
N ALA A 139 10.52 12.03 -10.45
CA ALA A 139 9.45 11.06 -10.29
C ALA A 139 9.78 10.13 -9.14
N ILE A 140 8.74 9.70 -8.42
CA ILE A 140 8.86 8.68 -7.38
C ILE A 140 8.35 7.35 -7.91
N LEU A 141 9.08 6.29 -7.62
CA LEU A 141 8.73 4.91 -7.96
C LEU A 141 8.14 4.21 -6.73
N LEU A 142 7.45 3.10 -6.96
CA LEU A 142 7.11 2.20 -5.86
C LEU A 142 8.39 1.64 -5.22
N PRO A 143 8.38 1.29 -3.92
CA PRO A 143 9.51 0.57 -3.30
C PRO A 143 9.83 -0.69 -4.09
N ALA A 144 11.10 -1.05 -4.20
CA ALA A 144 11.52 -2.23 -4.98
C ALA A 144 10.85 -3.54 -4.50
N ASP A 145 10.62 -3.66 -3.20
CA ASP A 145 9.87 -4.74 -2.57
C ASP A 145 9.08 -4.19 -1.37
N PRO A 146 7.81 -3.79 -1.58
CA PRO A 146 7.00 -3.17 -0.53
C PRO A 146 6.75 -4.07 0.69
N ASP A 147 6.65 -5.38 0.51
CA ASP A 147 6.51 -6.34 1.62
C ASP A 147 7.78 -6.37 2.48
N ARG A 148 8.95 -6.36 1.83
CA ARG A 148 10.25 -6.28 2.52
C ARG A 148 10.42 -4.95 3.25
N SER A 149 9.97 -3.85 2.65
CA SER A 149 9.96 -2.51 3.28
C SER A 149 9.09 -2.49 4.52
N ALA A 150 7.86 -3.03 4.43
CA ALA A 150 6.97 -3.20 5.59
C ALA A 150 7.61 -4.06 6.69
N ALA A 151 8.21 -5.18 6.31
CA ALA A 151 8.86 -6.09 7.25
C ALA A 151 10.08 -5.46 7.92
N ARG A 152 10.86 -4.64 7.19
CA ARG A 152 11.99 -3.89 7.74
C ARG A 152 11.51 -2.88 8.77
N LEU A 153 10.56 -2.03 8.43
CA LEU A 153 10.00 -1.02 9.34
C LEU A 153 9.40 -1.68 10.59
N ARG A 154 8.67 -2.78 10.43
CA ARG A 154 8.15 -3.57 11.55
C ARG A 154 9.23 -4.07 12.49
N ARG A 155 10.34 -4.62 11.96
CA ARG A 155 11.47 -5.11 12.77
C ARG A 155 12.16 -3.98 13.54
N GLU A 156 12.35 -2.83 12.89
CA GLU A 156 12.95 -1.65 13.52
C GLU A 156 12.08 -1.15 14.68
N LEU A 157 10.77 -1.01 14.48
CA LEU A 157 9.81 -0.63 15.52
C LEU A 157 9.78 -1.64 16.67
N LYS A 158 9.76 -2.94 16.37
CA LYS A 158 9.84 -3.99 17.40
C LYS A 158 11.12 -3.89 18.23
N LYS A 159 12.28 -3.64 17.58
CA LYS A 159 13.56 -3.46 18.27
C LYS A 159 13.55 -2.26 19.24
N GLN A 160 12.89 -1.16 18.83
CA GLN A 160 12.83 0.07 19.63
C GLN A 160 11.78 0.05 20.73
N LEU A 161 10.68 -0.67 20.54
CA LEU A 161 9.50 -0.59 21.40
C LEU A 161 9.22 -1.87 22.21
N GLY A 162 9.78 -3.02 21.80
CA GLY A 162 9.52 -4.31 22.44
C GLY A 162 8.13 -4.89 22.21
N ILE A 163 7.33 -4.31 21.26
CA ILE A 163 5.95 -4.70 20.98
C ILE A 163 5.79 -5.28 19.58
N GLU A 164 4.72 -6.03 19.36
CA GLU A 164 4.36 -6.59 18.06
C GLU A 164 3.23 -5.80 17.40
N ILE A 165 3.51 -5.22 16.24
CA ILE A 165 2.53 -4.51 15.42
C ILE A 165 2.49 -5.10 14.01
N ALA A 166 1.43 -4.81 13.25
CA ALA A 166 1.43 -5.01 11.80
C ALA A 166 1.83 -3.71 11.08
N VAL A 167 2.37 -3.85 9.87
CA VAL A 167 2.70 -2.71 9.00
C VAL A 167 2.08 -2.94 7.62
N ILE A 168 1.39 -1.94 7.10
CA ILE A 168 0.83 -1.90 5.75
C ILE A 168 1.46 -0.71 5.01
N VAL A 169 1.97 -0.96 3.82
CA VAL A 169 2.36 0.08 2.86
C VAL A 169 1.21 0.27 1.90
N SER A 170 0.72 1.51 1.74
CA SER A 170 -0.43 1.81 0.88
C SER A 170 -0.08 2.71 -0.29
N ASP A 171 -0.85 2.56 -1.36
CA ASP A 171 -0.89 3.48 -2.50
C ASP A 171 -2.33 3.73 -2.93
N SER A 172 -2.56 4.80 -3.71
CA SER A 172 -3.89 5.20 -4.17
C SER A 172 -4.14 4.72 -5.59
N PHE A 173 -5.05 3.77 -5.78
CA PHE A 173 -5.39 3.22 -7.09
C PHE A 173 -6.77 3.67 -7.57
N GLY A 174 -6.88 3.88 -8.88
CA GLY A 174 -8.18 3.90 -9.57
C GLY A 174 -8.83 2.51 -9.56
N ARG A 175 -10.13 2.49 -9.68
CA ARG A 175 -10.92 1.25 -9.71
C ARG A 175 -11.68 1.14 -11.02
N ALA A 176 -11.74 -0.06 -11.59
CA ALA A 176 -12.57 -0.33 -12.74
C ALA A 176 -14.05 -0.02 -12.42
N TRP A 177 -14.75 0.65 -13.34
CA TRP A 177 -16.18 1.01 -13.25
C TRP A 177 -16.62 1.88 -12.07
N ARG A 178 -15.70 2.48 -11.35
CA ARG A 178 -16.02 3.42 -10.27
C ARG A 178 -15.16 4.67 -10.36
N GLU A 179 -15.75 5.80 -10.13
CA GLU A 179 -15.04 7.07 -9.98
C GLU A 179 -14.29 7.13 -8.64
N GLY A 180 -13.23 7.94 -8.64
CA GLY A 180 -12.39 8.18 -7.46
C GLY A 180 -11.31 7.13 -7.23
N LEU A 181 -10.33 7.51 -6.44
CA LEU A 181 -9.24 6.66 -5.98
C LEU A 181 -9.56 6.08 -4.61
N THR A 182 -9.04 4.89 -4.33
CA THR A 182 -8.99 4.34 -2.97
C THR A 182 -7.58 3.93 -2.63
N GLU A 183 -7.27 3.85 -1.34
CA GLU A 183 -6.03 3.26 -0.90
C GLU A 183 -6.09 1.74 -1.04
N VAL A 184 -4.98 1.13 -1.43
CA VAL A 184 -4.80 -0.32 -1.47
C VAL A 184 -3.49 -0.69 -0.79
N ALA A 185 -3.43 -1.86 -0.21
CA ALA A 185 -2.21 -2.39 0.37
C ALA A 185 -1.29 -2.92 -0.73
N ILE A 186 -0.10 -2.36 -0.83
CA ILE A 186 0.95 -2.81 -1.77
C ILE A 186 2.11 -3.51 -1.06
N GLY A 187 2.16 -3.45 0.29
CA GLY A 187 3.10 -4.18 1.13
C GLY A 187 2.48 -4.46 2.49
N VAL A 188 2.69 -5.67 3.02
CA VAL A 188 2.10 -6.12 4.29
C VAL A 188 3.13 -6.90 5.09
N ALA A 189 3.20 -6.65 6.40
CA ALA A 189 4.01 -7.43 7.32
C ALA A 189 3.33 -7.58 8.70
N GLY A 190 3.46 -8.76 9.29
CA GLY A 190 2.99 -9.06 10.65
C GLY A 190 1.52 -9.47 10.74
N MET A 191 0.79 -9.49 9.62
CA MET A 191 -0.60 -9.93 9.57
C MET A 191 -0.91 -10.73 8.30
N ARG A 192 -2.02 -11.48 8.31
CA ARG A 192 -2.59 -12.05 7.09
C ARG A 192 -3.40 -10.97 6.37
N PRO A 193 -3.16 -10.74 5.06
CA PRO A 193 -3.86 -9.70 4.30
C PRO A 193 -5.30 -10.05 3.95
N LEU A 194 -5.63 -11.34 3.98
CA LEU A 194 -6.93 -11.90 3.63
C LEU A 194 -7.57 -12.60 4.81
N VAL A 195 -8.90 -12.51 4.91
CA VAL A 195 -9.73 -13.33 5.80
C VAL A 195 -10.59 -14.24 4.94
N ASP A 196 -10.29 -15.54 4.99
CA ASP A 196 -11.00 -16.57 4.22
C ASP A 196 -12.15 -17.14 5.05
N TYR A 197 -13.37 -16.95 4.57
CA TYR A 197 -14.60 -17.48 5.16
C TYR A 197 -15.13 -18.73 4.46
N ARG A 198 -14.49 -19.18 3.39
CA ARG A 198 -14.94 -20.37 2.65
C ARG A 198 -14.97 -21.60 3.56
N GLY A 199 -16.03 -22.38 3.45
CA GLY A 199 -16.29 -23.53 4.30
C GLY A 199 -16.83 -23.21 5.69
N ARG A 200 -17.02 -21.92 6.03
CA ARG A 200 -17.71 -21.48 7.26
C ARG A 200 -19.21 -21.32 6.98
N ARG A 201 -19.99 -21.21 8.05
CA ARG A 201 -21.41 -20.87 7.98
C ARG A 201 -21.64 -19.47 8.52
N ASP A 202 -22.58 -18.75 7.90
CA ASP A 202 -23.06 -17.47 8.43
C ASP A 202 -23.91 -17.68 9.71
N PRO A 203 -24.37 -16.59 10.37
CA PRO A 203 -25.21 -16.70 11.58
C PRO A 203 -26.54 -17.44 11.36
N HIS A 204 -27.00 -17.54 10.12
CA HIS A 204 -28.24 -18.24 9.75
C HIS A 204 -28.00 -19.68 9.25
N GLY A 205 -26.74 -20.15 9.30
CA GLY A 205 -26.36 -21.51 8.91
C GLY A 205 -26.04 -21.70 7.43
N TYR A 206 -26.09 -20.64 6.60
CA TYR A 206 -25.78 -20.73 5.18
C TYR A 206 -24.26 -20.92 4.95
N PRO A 207 -23.83 -21.93 4.14
CA PRO A 207 -22.40 -22.17 3.89
C PRO A 207 -21.82 -21.11 2.96
N LEU A 208 -20.70 -20.49 3.37
CA LEU A 208 -19.98 -19.52 2.57
C LEU A 208 -19.01 -20.23 1.61
N HIS A 209 -19.23 -20.09 0.29
CA HIS A 209 -18.43 -20.79 -0.72
C HIS A 209 -17.35 -19.93 -1.36
N ALA A 210 -17.52 -18.61 -1.44
CA ALA A 210 -16.64 -17.72 -2.19
C ALA A 210 -16.11 -16.52 -1.39
N THR A 211 -16.58 -16.31 -0.16
CA THR A 211 -16.30 -15.09 0.60
C THR A 211 -14.86 -15.08 1.12
N VAL A 212 -14.09 -14.10 0.64
CA VAL A 212 -12.74 -13.80 1.12
C VAL A 212 -12.63 -12.27 1.18
N ASP A 213 -12.37 -11.73 2.37
CA ASP A 213 -12.22 -10.28 2.57
C ASP A 213 -10.74 -9.87 2.44
N ALA A 214 -10.50 -8.78 1.72
CA ALA A 214 -9.18 -8.18 1.55
C ALA A 214 -8.92 -7.18 2.70
N VAL A 215 -8.78 -7.70 3.91
CA VAL A 215 -8.71 -6.90 5.14
C VAL A 215 -7.56 -5.88 5.12
N ALA A 216 -6.45 -6.17 4.47
CA ALA A 216 -5.36 -5.21 4.35
C ALA A 216 -5.73 -4.01 3.47
N ASP A 217 -6.54 -4.21 2.41
CA ASP A 217 -7.07 -3.12 1.59
C ASP A 217 -8.11 -2.31 2.36
N GLU A 218 -8.99 -2.96 3.13
CA GLU A 218 -9.96 -2.25 3.99
C GLU A 218 -9.26 -1.34 5.00
N LEU A 219 -8.19 -1.82 5.64
CA LEU A 219 -7.37 -1.04 6.56
C LEU A 219 -6.63 0.10 5.83
N ALA A 220 -6.11 -0.14 4.64
CA ALA A 220 -5.50 0.90 3.81
C ALA A 220 -6.53 1.98 3.43
N CYS A 221 -7.75 1.59 3.02
CA CYS A 221 -8.85 2.52 2.76
C CYS A 221 -9.23 3.34 3.99
N ALA A 222 -9.34 2.70 5.15
CA ALA A 222 -9.64 3.39 6.41
C ALA A 222 -8.55 4.43 6.76
N ALA A 223 -7.27 4.09 6.57
CA ALA A 223 -6.17 5.03 6.71
C ALA A 223 -6.28 6.23 5.74
N GLY A 224 -6.78 6.00 4.52
CA GLY A 224 -6.99 7.03 3.51
C GLY A 224 -7.89 8.17 3.98
N LEU A 225 -8.87 7.88 4.86
CA LEU A 225 -9.81 8.88 5.41
C LEU A 225 -9.10 9.97 6.24
N VAL A 226 -8.03 9.63 6.94
CA VAL A 226 -7.29 10.57 7.79
C VAL A 226 -5.99 11.07 7.17
N CYS A 227 -5.38 10.29 6.27
CA CYS A 227 -4.13 10.68 5.64
C CYS A 227 -4.31 11.75 4.55
N GLY A 228 -5.40 11.70 3.79
CA GLY A 228 -5.70 12.67 2.74
C GLY A 228 -4.57 12.84 1.71
N LYS A 229 -4.64 13.93 0.95
CA LYS A 229 -3.63 14.28 -0.08
C LYS A 229 -2.84 15.54 0.24
N LEU A 230 -3.39 16.44 1.06
CA LEU A 230 -2.84 17.78 1.32
C LEU A 230 -2.42 17.98 2.78
N ALA A 231 -2.75 17.06 3.68
CA ALA A 231 -2.61 17.24 5.12
C ALA A 231 -1.19 16.93 5.64
N GLY A 232 -0.22 16.57 4.80
CA GLY A 232 1.13 16.18 5.27
C GLY A 232 1.13 14.98 6.22
N THR A 233 0.11 14.13 6.13
CA THR A 233 -0.12 12.98 7.02
C THR A 233 0.13 11.68 6.26
N PRO A 234 1.38 11.23 6.13
CA PRO A 234 1.73 10.07 5.31
C PRO A 234 1.54 8.73 6.02
N ALA A 235 1.16 8.75 7.30
CA ALA A 235 0.98 7.53 8.07
C ALA A 235 -0.14 7.67 9.11
N CYS A 236 -0.66 6.56 9.59
CA CYS A 236 -1.56 6.51 10.75
C CYS A 236 -1.40 5.18 11.51
N ILE A 237 -1.84 5.19 12.77
CA ILE A 237 -1.99 3.99 13.58
C ILE A 237 -3.48 3.61 13.59
N ILE A 238 -3.81 2.38 13.23
CA ILE A 238 -5.13 1.80 13.44
C ILE A 238 -5.05 0.92 14.69
N ARG A 239 -5.87 1.24 15.67
CA ARG A 239 -5.92 0.58 16.98
C ARG A 239 -7.30 -0.01 17.26
N GLY A 240 -7.33 -1.16 17.93
CA GLY A 240 -8.58 -1.82 18.32
C GLY A 240 -9.12 -2.80 17.29
N TYR A 241 -8.57 -2.86 16.09
CA TYR A 241 -8.94 -3.87 15.13
C TYR A 241 -8.19 -5.19 15.40
N ALA A 242 -8.94 -6.27 15.63
CA ALA A 242 -8.38 -7.59 15.84
C ALA A 242 -8.06 -8.26 14.48
N TYR A 243 -6.79 -8.38 14.16
CA TYR A 243 -6.32 -9.03 12.94
C TYR A 243 -5.64 -10.38 13.22
N ARG A 244 -5.59 -11.25 12.22
CA ARG A 244 -4.85 -12.50 12.31
C ARG A 244 -3.37 -12.22 12.10
N ARG A 245 -2.57 -12.37 13.17
CA ARG A 245 -1.10 -12.29 13.07
C ARG A 245 -0.55 -13.38 12.16
N GLY A 246 0.52 -13.10 11.45
CA GLY A 246 1.17 -14.09 10.59
C GLY A 246 2.11 -13.49 9.55
N HIS A 247 2.70 -14.39 8.78
CA HIS A 247 3.57 -14.05 7.65
C HIS A 247 2.70 -13.98 6.38
N GLY A 248 2.12 -12.81 6.11
CA GLY A 248 1.41 -12.53 4.87
C GLY A 248 2.11 -11.42 4.09
N GLY A 249 1.81 -11.31 2.80
CA GLY A 249 2.31 -10.25 1.93
C GLY A 249 1.23 -9.75 0.97
N ALA A 250 1.41 -8.56 0.42
CA ALA A 250 0.46 -7.97 -0.53
C ALA A 250 0.31 -8.79 -1.82
N ARG A 251 1.27 -9.67 -2.12
CA ARG A 251 1.15 -10.62 -3.25
C ARG A 251 -0.06 -11.54 -3.13
N GLU A 252 -0.52 -11.84 -1.90
CA GLU A 252 -1.73 -12.66 -1.69
C GLU A 252 -3.01 -11.94 -2.17
N LEU A 253 -2.99 -10.60 -2.27
CA LEU A 253 -4.10 -9.78 -2.77
C LEU A 253 -4.18 -9.77 -4.31
N ILE A 254 -3.09 -10.14 -4.99
CA ILE A 254 -3.04 -10.13 -6.46
C ILE A 254 -3.81 -11.33 -7.00
N ARG A 255 -4.84 -11.06 -7.82
CA ARG A 255 -5.63 -12.12 -8.46
C ARG A 255 -4.76 -12.88 -9.46
N PRO A 256 -4.67 -14.21 -9.36
CA PRO A 256 -3.98 -15.04 -10.36
C PRO A 256 -4.56 -14.82 -11.76
N ALA A 257 -3.71 -14.81 -12.80
CA ALA A 257 -4.12 -14.52 -14.17
C ALA A 257 -5.21 -15.46 -14.68
N GLN A 258 -5.21 -16.73 -14.24
CA GLN A 258 -6.22 -17.73 -14.60
C GLN A 258 -7.61 -17.43 -14.01
N LYS A 259 -7.69 -16.58 -13.00
CA LYS A 259 -8.95 -16.15 -12.34
C LYS A 259 -9.32 -14.72 -12.69
N ASP A 260 -8.57 -14.08 -13.58
CA ASP A 260 -8.83 -12.72 -14.01
C ASP A 260 -9.92 -12.70 -15.09
N LEU A 261 -10.95 -11.90 -14.87
CA LEU A 261 -12.09 -11.77 -15.79
C LEU A 261 -11.97 -10.54 -16.69
N PHE A 262 -10.87 -9.75 -16.58
CA PHE A 262 -10.73 -8.43 -17.18
C PHE A 262 -9.52 -8.28 -18.12
N ARG A 263 -8.77 -9.32 -18.30
CA ARG A 263 -7.62 -9.40 -19.22
C ARG A 263 -7.94 -10.21 -20.45
#